data_e850455d83c2721446916a8336177e4c
#
_entry.id   e850455d83c2721446916a8336177e4c
#
_cell.length_a   1.000
_cell.length_b   1.000
_cell.length_c   1.000
_cell.angle_alpha   90.00
_cell.angle_beta   90.00
_cell.angle_gamma   90.00
#
_symmetry.space_group_name_H-M   'P 1'
#
loop_
_entity.id
_entity.type
_entity.pdbx_description
1 polymer ?
#
loop_
_entity_poly.entity_id
_entity_poly.type
_entity_poly.pdbx_seq_one_letter_code
_entity_poly.pdbx_strand_id
1 'polypeptide(L)'
;MARIIAYPQVTPVVGDCLVGTQKTTSGNQTNPTKNFTVGDVVNAGLGYTVYTALLTQTGTAAPVATILKNNTGATLTWARTGSGTYTVTASSNAFTSNKTIVFYNLGEYNFAAQQPWVRTSDTVITIPLGGDGRITNGSFEIRIYS
;
A
#
# COMPACT_ATOMS: atom_id res chain seq x y z
N MET A 1 -10.61 -14.59 -41.44
CA MET A 1 -9.86 -14.46 -40.19
C MET A 1 -9.59 -12.98 -39.95
N ALA A 2 -10.15 -12.39 -38.89
CA ALA A 2 -9.94 -10.98 -38.58
C ALA A 2 -8.48 -10.78 -38.08
N ARG A 3 -7.78 -9.81 -38.67
CA ARG A 3 -6.41 -9.49 -38.23
C ARG A 3 -6.48 -8.63 -36.97
N ILE A 4 -5.80 -9.03 -35.91
CA ILE A 4 -5.72 -8.28 -34.63
C ILE A 4 -5.23 -6.85 -34.84
N ILE A 5 -4.34 -6.63 -35.82
CA ILE A 5 -3.82 -5.30 -36.19
C ILE A 5 -4.85 -4.34 -36.79
N ALA A 6 -6.05 -4.84 -37.11
CA ALA A 6 -7.16 -4.02 -37.64
C ALA A 6 -7.94 -3.26 -36.56
N TYR A 7 -7.70 -3.58 -35.28
CA TYR A 7 -8.33 -2.89 -34.17
C TYR A 7 -7.51 -1.66 -33.77
N PRO A 8 -8.18 -0.53 -33.45
CA PRO A 8 -7.46 0.65 -32.99
C PRO A 8 -6.72 0.36 -31.68
N GLN A 9 -5.49 0.83 -31.59
CA GLN A 9 -4.73 0.78 -30.34
C GLN A 9 -5.22 1.90 -29.43
N VAL A 10 -5.57 1.56 -28.19
CA VAL A 10 -5.98 2.50 -27.15
C VAL A 10 -5.10 2.31 -25.93
N THR A 11 -4.89 3.38 -25.16
CA THR A 11 -4.21 3.28 -23.86
C THR A 11 -5.15 2.62 -22.86
N PRO A 12 -4.79 1.45 -22.28
CA PRO A 12 -5.64 0.78 -21.32
C PRO A 12 -5.75 1.59 -20.02
N VAL A 13 -6.93 1.54 -19.40
CA VAL A 13 -7.18 2.08 -18.06
C VAL A 13 -7.45 0.94 -17.07
N VAL A 14 -7.32 1.24 -15.77
CA VAL A 14 -7.40 0.22 -14.70
C VAL A 14 -8.71 -0.60 -14.68
N GLY A 15 -9.79 -0.04 -15.19
CA GLY A 15 -11.10 -0.70 -15.29
C GLY A 15 -11.33 -1.51 -16.55
N ASP A 16 -10.43 -1.45 -17.54
CA ASP A 16 -10.56 -2.25 -18.76
C ASP A 16 -10.44 -3.73 -18.44
N CYS A 17 -11.21 -4.56 -19.18
CA CYS A 17 -11.25 -5.99 -18.93
C CYS A 17 -10.42 -6.77 -19.96
N LEU A 18 -9.68 -7.74 -19.45
CA LEU A 18 -9.00 -8.78 -20.20
C LEU A 18 -9.74 -10.11 -20.01
N VAL A 19 -9.89 -10.87 -21.08
CA VAL A 19 -10.44 -12.24 -21.02
C VAL A 19 -9.27 -13.21 -20.91
N GLY A 20 -9.33 -14.09 -19.93
CA GLY A 20 -8.29 -15.09 -19.69
C GLY A 20 -8.83 -16.33 -19.00
N THR A 21 -7.97 -17.30 -18.75
CA THR A 21 -8.29 -18.54 -18.05
C THR A 21 -7.72 -18.52 -16.66
N GLN A 22 -8.57 -18.60 -15.62
CA GLN A 22 -8.13 -18.74 -14.25
C GLN A 22 -7.70 -20.19 -14.00
N LYS A 23 -6.42 -20.41 -13.67
CA LYS A 23 -5.94 -21.73 -13.27
C LYS A 23 -6.53 -22.07 -11.89
N THR A 24 -7.39 -23.08 -11.83
CA THR A 24 -7.99 -23.58 -10.58
C THR A 24 -8.16 -25.07 -10.64
N THR A 25 -8.04 -25.74 -9.49
CA THR A 25 -8.29 -27.17 -9.30
C THR A 25 -9.52 -27.42 -8.44
N SER A 26 -10.23 -26.37 -8.01
CA SER A 26 -11.41 -26.47 -7.15
C SER A 26 -12.68 -26.05 -7.88
N GLY A 27 -13.80 -26.70 -7.54
CA GLY A 27 -15.11 -26.46 -8.11
C GLY A 27 -15.47 -27.38 -9.28
N ASN A 28 -16.67 -27.22 -9.85
CA ASN A 28 -17.21 -28.06 -10.92
C ASN A 28 -16.59 -27.78 -12.30
N GLN A 29 -15.79 -26.76 -12.44
CA GLN A 29 -15.16 -26.37 -13.71
C GLN A 29 -13.66 -26.16 -13.52
N THR A 30 -12.88 -26.90 -14.26
CA THR A 30 -11.43 -26.76 -14.28
C THR A 30 -11.04 -25.61 -15.23
N ASN A 31 -10.21 -24.68 -14.76
CA ASN A 31 -9.70 -23.56 -15.55
C ASN A 31 -10.79 -22.73 -16.27
N PRO A 32 -11.77 -22.16 -15.55
CA PRO A 32 -12.82 -21.39 -16.16
C PRO A 32 -12.29 -20.12 -16.85
N THR A 33 -12.91 -19.74 -17.96
CA THR A 33 -12.66 -18.43 -18.58
C THR A 33 -13.24 -17.33 -17.70
N LYS A 34 -12.47 -16.29 -17.44
CA LYS A 34 -12.83 -15.16 -16.58
C LYS A 34 -12.42 -13.83 -17.22
N ASN A 35 -13.11 -12.78 -16.81
CA ASN A 35 -12.67 -11.41 -17.04
C ASN A 35 -11.79 -10.96 -15.88
N PHE A 36 -10.67 -10.34 -16.20
CA PHE A 36 -9.75 -9.71 -15.25
C PHE A 36 -9.65 -8.24 -15.59
N THR A 37 -9.67 -7.36 -14.60
CA THR A 37 -9.36 -5.95 -14.88
C THR A 37 -7.86 -5.78 -15.11
N VAL A 38 -7.48 -4.77 -15.88
CA VAL A 38 -6.07 -4.38 -16.04
C VAL A 38 -5.45 -4.08 -14.67
N GLY A 39 -6.21 -3.44 -13.77
CA GLY A 39 -5.76 -3.17 -12.40
C GLY A 39 -5.42 -4.44 -11.62
N ASP A 40 -6.25 -5.49 -11.71
CA ASP A 40 -6.00 -6.77 -11.01
C ASP A 40 -4.76 -7.46 -11.54
N VAL A 41 -4.57 -7.47 -12.86
CA VAL A 41 -3.38 -8.07 -13.50
C VAL A 41 -2.11 -7.35 -13.08
N VAL A 42 -2.12 -6.01 -13.06
CA VAL A 42 -0.99 -5.20 -12.60
C VAL A 42 -0.69 -5.44 -11.12
N ASN A 43 -1.71 -5.45 -10.27
CA ASN A 43 -1.53 -5.71 -8.84
C ASN A 43 -1.00 -7.12 -8.56
N ALA A 44 -1.49 -8.14 -9.27
CA ALA A 44 -0.98 -9.50 -9.17
C ALA A 44 0.49 -9.61 -9.60
N GLY A 45 0.89 -8.85 -10.63
CA GLY A 45 2.27 -8.82 -11.12
C GLY A 45 3.28 -8.15 -10.17
N LEU A 46 2.81 -7.30 -9.24
CA LEU A 46 3.70 -6.63 -8.28
C LEU A 46 4.25 -7.56 -7.21
N GLY A 47 3.54 -8.66 -6.87
CA GLY A 47 3.93 -9.58 -5.80
C GLY A 47 3.83 -9.00 -4.38
N TYR A 48 3.28 -7.79 -4.23
CA TYR A 48 3.00 -7.13 -2.94
C TYR A 48 1.81 -6.19 -3.04
N THR A 49 1.16 -5.96 -1.92
CA THR A 49 0.21 -4.86 -1.76
C THR A 49 0.92 -3.64 -1.19
N VAL A 50 0.40 -2.45 -1.46
CA VAL A 50 1.06 -1.19 -1.08
C VAL A 50 0.08 -0.18 -0.52
N TYR A 51 0.55 0.54 0.49
CA TYR A 51 -0.04 1.79 0.97
C TYR A 51 0.99 2.91 0.77
N THR A 52 0.61 3.98 0.09
CA THR A 52 1.45 5.17 -0.11
C THR A 52 0.68 6.41 0.30
N ALA A 53 1.28 7.24 1.15
CA ALA A 53 0.67 8.48 1.62
C ALA A 53 1.69 9.59 1.86
N LEU A 54 1.21 10.84 1.75
CA LEU A 54 1.88 12.03 2.25
C LEU A 54 1.25 12.39 3.59
N LEU A 55 2.07 12.77 4.57
CA LEU A 55 1.62 13.10 5.92
C LEU A 55 1.86 14.57 6.24
N THR A 56 0.89 15.14 6.94
CA THR A 56 0.99 16.47 7.56
C THR A 56 0.62 16.37 9.04
N GLN A 57 1.21 17.22 9.87
CA GLN A 57 0.87 17.30 11.29
C GLN A 57 0.91 18.75 11.75
N THR A 58 -0.03 19.13 12.61
CA THR A 58 -0.03 20.44 13.28
C THR A 58 0.12 20.23 14.78
N GLY A 59 1.21 20.76 15.34
CA GLY A 59 1.50 20.66 16.76
C GLY A 59 1.57 19.18 17.24
N THR A 60 0.76 18.85 18.25
CA THR A 60 0.69 17.50 18.83
C THR A 60 -0.53 16.71 18.36
N ALA A 61 -1.23 17.17 17.32
CA ALA A 61 -2.38 16.44 16.77
C ALA A 61 -1.95 15.12 16.08
N ALA A 62 -2.90 14.25 15.83
CA ALA A 62 -2.67 13.08 15.00
C ALA A 62 -2.27 13.51 13.57
N PRO A 63 -1.36 12.78 12.91
CA PRO A 63 -1.04 13.06 11.51
C PRO A 63 -2.25 12.88 10.60
N VAL A 64 -2.35 13.75 9.60
CA VAL A 64 -3.34 13.67 8.51
C VAL A 64 -2.66 13.08 7.28
N ALA A 65 -3.25 12.02 6.73
CA ALA A 65 -2.71 11.33 5.57
C ALA A 65 -3.46 11.73 4.29
N THR A 66 -2.72 12.20 3.29
CA THR A 66 -3.18 12.24 1.89
C THR A 66 -2.79 10.93 1.22
N ILE A 67 -3.74 10.03 1.05
CA ILE A 67 -3.52 8.69 0.51
C ILE A 67 -3.36 8.78 -1.00
N LEU A 68 -2.20 8.37 -1.52
CA LEU A 68 -1.89 8.31 -2.95
C LEU A 68 -2.27 6.95 -3.53
N LYS A 69 -2.05 5.88 -2.77
CA LYS A 69 -2.42 4.51 -3.15
C LYS A 69 -2.69 3.66 -1.90
N ASN A 70 -3.72 2.84 -1.95
CA ASN A 70 -3.98 1.80 -0.95
C ASN A 70 -4.67 0.61 -1.61
N ASN A 71 -3.95 -0.49 -1.80
CA ASN A 71 -4.50 -1.77 -2.26
C ASN A 71 -4.24 -2.90 -1.25
N THR A 72 -4.02 -2.54 0.03
CA THR A 72 -3.78 -3.52 1.11
C THR A 72 -5.03 -4.28 1.54
N GLY A 73 -6.21 -3.85 1.12
CA GLY A 73 -7.50 -4.39 1.58
C GLY A 73 -7.93 -3.91 2.97
N ALA A 74 -7.13 -3.05 3.63
CA ALA A 74 -7.42 -2.47 4.94
C ALA A 74 -7.44 -0.94 4.88
N THR A 75 -8.22 -0.30 5.75
CA THR A 75 -8.11 1.13 6.01
C THR A 75 -6.98 1.36 7.01
N LEU A 76 -6.08 2.31 6.71
CA LEU A 76 -4.97 2.65 7.57
C LEU A 76 -5.21 4.01 8.24
N THR A 77 -5.11 4.04 9.56
CA THR A 77 -5.33 5.23 10.40
C THR A 77 -4.03 5.60 11.12
N TRP A 78 -3.65 6.87 11.05
CA TRP A 78 -2.48 7.40 11.72
C TRP A 78 -2.84 7.99 13.06
N ALA A 79 -1.99 7.77 14.06
CA ALA A 79 -2.12 8.35 15.38
C ALA A 79 -0.76 8.77 15.94
N ARG A 80 -0.77 9.79 16.81
CA ARG A 80 0.35 10.15 17.66
C ARG A 80 0.13 9.47 19.01
N THR A 81 1.07 8.65 19.46
CA THR A 81 0.99 7.90 20.72
C THR A 81 1.92 8.44 21.81
N GLY A 82 2.84 9.32 21.45
CA GLY A 82 3.78 9.98 22.35
C GLY A 82 4.55 11.07 21.63
N SER A 83 5.40 11.82 22.34
CA SER A 83 6.26 12.83 21.67
C SER A 83 7.13 12.15 20.64
N GLY A 84 6.96 12.54 19.37
CA GLY A 84 7.67 11.98 18.22
C GLY A 84 7.45 10.50 17.98
N THR A 85 6.40 9.89 18.57
CA THR A 85 6.05 8.50 18.34
C THR A 85 4.70 8.41 17.66
N TYR A 86 4.67 7.73 16.53
CA TYR A 86 3.49 7.60 15.69
C TYR A 86 3.16 6.13 15.44
N THR A 87 1.89 5.86 15.25
CA THR A 87 1.42 4.54 14.82
C THR A 87 0.58 4.65 13.57
N VAL A 88 0.69 3.66 12.71
CA VAL A 88 -0.29 3.39 11.67
C VAL A 88 -0.99 2.09 12.01
N THR A 89 -2.33 2.16 12.11
CA THR A 89 -3.19 1.03 12.48
C THR A 89 -4.05 0.64 11.28
N ALA A 90 -3.98 -0.62 10.91
CA ALA A 90 -4.82 -1.20 9.87
C ALA A 90 -6.13 -1.74 10.47
N SER A 91 -7.25 -1.61 9.75
CA SER A 91 -8.58 -2.10 10.16
C SER A 91 -8.70 -3.62 10.20
N SER A 92 -7.74 -4.34 9.63
CA SER A 92 -7.65 -5.81 9.61
C SER A 92 -6.18 -6.24 9.60
N ASN A 93 -5.89 -7.53 9.75
CA ASN A 93 -4.53 -8.07 9.70
C ASN A 93 -3.91 -7.83 8.31
N ALA A 94 -3.13 -6.78 8.18
CA ALA A 94 -2.46 -6.40 6.94
C ALA A 94 -0.93 -6.58 7.03
N PHE A 95 -0.33 -6.31 8.19
CA PHE A 95 1.13 -6.27 8.32
C PHE A 95 1.70 -7.65 8.65
N THR A 96 1.99 -8.45 7.63
CA THR A 96 2.52 -9.81 7.80
C THR A 96 3.97 -9.77 8.32
N SER A 97 4.28 -10.62 9.31
CA SER A 97 5.64 -10.76 9.85
C SER A 97 6.62 -11.21 8.77
N ASN A 98 7.81 -10.60 8.75
CA ASN A 98 8.88 -10.86 7.78
C ASN A 98 8.53 -10.59 6.30
N LYS A 99 7.36 -9.98 6.04
CA LYS A 99 6.89 -9.65 4.70
C LYS A 99 6.49 -8.17 4.56
N THR A 100 6.57 -7.38 5.63
CA THR A 100 6.24 -5.96 5.62
C THR A 100 7.51 -5.12 5.59
N ILE A 101 7.56 -4.15 4.69
CA ILE A 101 8.66 -3.17 4.56
C ILE A 101 8.06 -1.77 4.60
N VAL A 102 8.69 -0.87 5.35
CA VAL A 102 8.29 0.55 5.40
C VAL A 102 9.44 1.39 4.85
N PHE A 103 9.12 2.19 3.85
CA PHE A 103 9.97 3.26 3.35
C PHE A 103 9.37 4.59 3.77
N TYR A 104 10.20 5.48 4.30
CA TYR A 104 9.73 6.83 4.59
C TYR A 104 10.83 7.86 4.40
N ASN A 105 10.41 9.05 3.99
CA ASN A 105 11.26 10.23 3.93
C ASN A 105 10.56 11.35 4.69
N LEU A 106 11.30 12.06 5.52
CA LEU A 106 10.82 13.18 6.33
C LEU A 106 11.26 14.47 5.65
N GLY A 107 10.29 15.25 5.15
CA GLY A 107 10.55 16.34 4.20
C GLY A 107 11.40 17.50 4.71
N GLU A 108 11.43 17.79 6.01
CA GLU A 108 12.04 19.03 6.52
C GLU A 108 13.22 18.86 7.47
N TYR A 109 13.53 17.62 7.89
CA TYR A 109 14.55 17.41 8.91
C TYR A 109 15.66 16.47 8.47
N ASN A 110 16.90 16.97 8.55
CA ASN A 110 18.09 16.18 8.36
C ASN A 110 18.41 15.42 9.67
N PHE A 111 18.29 14.08 9.65
CA PHE A 111 18.50 13.25 10.85
C PHE A 111 19.86 12.62 10.87
N ALA A 112 20.60 12.87 11.93
CA ALA A 112 21.80 12.10 12.28
C ALA A 112 21.46 10.68 12.78
N ALA A 113 20.21 10.40 13.17
CA ALA A 113 19.76 9.08 13.60
C ALA A 113 18.24 8.90 13.29
N GLN A 114 17.93 8.22 12.21
CA GLN A 114 16.58 7.68 11.99
C GLN A 114 16.40 6.48 12.92
N GLN A 115 15.36 6.52 13.74
CA GLN A 115 14.97 5.35 14.53
C GLN A 115 14.27 4.35 13.63
N PRO A 116 14.57 3.05 13.74
CA PRO A 116 13.89 2.06 12.91
C PRO A 116 12.40 1.99 13.23
N TRP A 117 11.57 1.84 12.21
CA TRP A 117 10.19 1.48 12.41
C TRP A 117 10.07 0.08 13.02
N VAL A 118 8.99 -0.18 13.73
CA VAL A 118 8.74 -1.48 14.39
C VAL A 118 7.37 -1.99 13.99
N ARG A 119 7.30 -3.22 13.48
CA ARG A 119 6.03 -3.93 13.36
C ARG A 119 5.61 -4.39 14.76
N THR A 120 4.63 -3.71 15.33
CA THR A 120 4.14 -4.00 16.70
C THR A 120 3.19 -5.19 16.70
N SER A 121 2.35 -5.33 15.66
CA SER A 121 1.42 -6.44 15.48
C SER A 121 1.05 -6.61 14.00
N ASP A 122 0.15 -7.56 13.68
CA ASP A 122 -0.42 -7.72 12.34
C ASP A 122 -1.27 -6.52 11.89
N THR A 123 -1.64 -5.66 12.82
CA THR A 123 -2.45 -4.46 12.57
C THR A 123 -1.75 -3.15 12.89
N VAL A 124 -0.57 -3.16 13.54
CA VAL A 124 0.08 -1.93 14.01
C VAL A 124 1.55 -1.87 13.63
N ILE A 125 1.95 -0.76 13.04
CA ILE A 125 3.35 -0.36 12.85
C ILE A 125 3.60 0.89 13.69
N THR A 126 4.70 0.91 14.44
CA THR A 126 5.16 2.05 15.23
C THR A 126 6.37 2.70 14.55
N ILE A 127 6.35 4.03 14.48
CA ILE A 127 7.38 4.84 13.83
C ILE A 127 7.87 5.89 14.83
N PRO A 128 8.99 5.65 15.53
CA PRO A 128 9.59 6.61 16.45
C PRO A 128 10.47 7.61 15.67
N LEU A 129 10.10 8.88 15.70
CA LEU A 129 10.83 9.96 15.02
C LEU A 129 11.56 10.89 15.97
N GLY A 130 11.44 10.67 17.29
CA GLY A 130 12.16 11.41 18.33
C GLY A 130 11.73 12.86 18.52
N GLY A 131 10.64 13.33 17.92
CA GLY A 131 10.08 14.67 18.12
C GLY A 131 8.83 14.92 17.31
N ASP A 132 7.96 15.78 17.83
CA ASP A 132 6.71 16.16 17.16
C ASP A 132 6.97 17.05 15.95
N GLY A 133 6.03 17.02 15.00
CA GLY A 133 6.11 17.78 13.75
C GLY A 133 7.03 17.19 12.68
N ARG A 134 7.89 16.25 13.05
CA ARG A 134 8.87 15.65 12.13
C ARG A 134 8.24 14.80 11.02
N ILE A 135 7.01 14.39 11.19
CA ILE A 135 6.23 13.65 10.19
C ILE A 135 5.62 14.58 9.12
N THR A 136 5.64 15.90 9.35
CA THR A 136 5.11 16.91 8.41
C THR A 136 5.90 16.91 7.10
N ASN A 137 5.20 16.96 5.99
CA ASN A 137 5.73 16.80 4.63
C ASN A 137 6.45 15.44 4.41
N GLY A 138 6.20 14.48 5.29
CA GLY A 138 6.72 13.13 5.16
C GLY A 138 6.00 12.34 4.06
N SER A 139 6.77 11.52 3.35
CA SER A 139 6.25 10.51 2.41
C SER A 139 6.47 9.12 2.98
N PHE A 140 5.42 8.29 2.92
CA PHE A 140 5.44 6.94 3.48
C PHE A 140 4.94 5.93 2.45
N GLU A 141 5.66 4.83 2.35
CA GLU A 141 5.24 3.67 1.58
C GLU A 141 5.40 2.41 2.42
N ILE A 142 4.33 1.64 2.53
CA ILE A 142 4.30 0.34 3.22
C ILE A 142 4.01 -0.72 2.17
N ARG A 143 4.92 -1.67 1.98
CA ARG A 143 4.76 -2.83 1.11
C ARG A 143 4.55 -4.08 1.94
N ILE A 144 3.56 -4.89 1.56
CA ILE A 144 3.26 -6.17 2.19
C ILE A 144 3.35 -7.24 1.10
N TYR A 145 4.36 -8.10 1.21
CA TYR A 145 4.63 -9.18 0.26
C TYR A 145 3.74 -10.40 0.55
N SER A 146 3.41 -11.16 -0.50
CA SER A 146 2.60 -12.39 -0.43
C SER A 146 3.33 -13.56 0.23
#